data_246389b8161ed3a963b461c9e8a0c699
#
_entry.id   246389b8161ed3a963b461c9e8a0c699
#
_cell.length_a   1.000
_cell.length_b   1.000
_cell.length_c   1.000
_cell.angle_alpha   90.00
_cell.angle_beta   90.00
_cell.angle_gamma   90.00
#
_symmetry.space_group_name_H-M   'P 1'
#
loop_
_entity.id
_entity.type
_entity.pdbx_description
1 polymer ?
#
loop_
_entity_poly.entity_id
_entity_poly.type
_entity_poly.pdbx_seq_one_letter_code
_entity_poly.pdbx_strand_id
1 'polypeptide(L)'
;MNMIKYVKEYQPERINKTKTLTSEQVDIFEEIITSKCAYGQATAACFDPHFAVIYYKGNKVVAQVDVCLKCNSLISTETIPAESEFKIDKGERFERALSGFSKTTRCSLDQFLADLGFNKYRYKLDSSFD
;
A
#
# COMPACT_ATOMS: atom_id res chain seq x y z
N MET A 1 -13.82 -6.22 -14.81
CA MET A 1 -13.17 -5.20 -14.00
C MET A 1 -13.29 -5.52 -12.52
N ASN A 2 -12.22 -5.46 -11.83
CA ASN A 2 -12.22 -5.71 -10.39
C ASN A 2 -12.84 -4.56 -9.64
N MET A 3 -13.53 -4.89 -8.57
CA MET A 3 -14.13 -3.89 -7.73
C MET A 3 -13.62 -4.04 -6.30
N ILE A 4 -13.25 -2.92 -5.72
CA ILE A 4 -12.89 -2.90 -4.31
C ILE A 4 -14.16 -2.90 -3.49
N LYS A 5 -14.26 -3.83 -2.59
CA LYS A 5 -15.40 -3.91 -1.69
C LYS A 5 -15.13 -3.23 -0.36
N TYR A 6 -13.92 -3.37 0.14
CA TYR A 6 -13.60 -2.73 1.40
C TYR A 6 -12.10 -2.73 1.67
N VAL A 7 -11.73 -1.89 2.60
CA VAL A 7 -10.39 -1.87 3.12
C VAL A 7 -10.43 -2.42 4.54
N LYS A 8 -9.40 -3.15 4.92
CA LYS A 8 -9.25 -3.68 6.27
C LYS A 8 -8.12 -2.94 6.96
N GLU A 9 -8.39 -2.47 8.15
CA GLU A 9 -7.36 -1.94 9.03
C GLU A 9 -6.96 -3.06 9.99
N TYR A 10 -5.69 -3.38 10.06
CA TYR A 10 -5.21 -4.47 10.89
C TYR A 10 -4.75 -3.99 12.25
N GLN A 11 -5.01 -4.80 13.25
CA GLN A 11 -4.33 -4.72 14.54
C GLN A 11 -3.34 -5.87 14.62
N PRO A 12 -2.40 -5.85 15.60
CA PRO A 12 -1.38 -6.89 15.68
C PRO A 12 -1.92 -8.32 15.62
N GLU A 13 -3.10 -8.58 16.10
CA GLU A 13 -3.61 -9.94 16.18
C GLU A 13 -4.95 -10.15 15.50
N ARG A 14 -5.53 -9.12 14.92
CA ARG A 14 -6.86 -9.23 14.32
C ARG A 14 -7.20 -8.04 13.46
N ILE A 15 -8.21 -8.23 12.64
CA ILE A 15 -8.80 -7.14 11.87
C ILE A 15 -9.56 -6.25 12.84
N ASN A 16 -9.24 -4.96 12.82
CA ASN A 16 -9.86 -3.99 13.70
C ASN A 16 -11.07 -3.30 13.06
N LYS A 17 -10.98 -3.00 11.79
CA LYS A 17 -11.98 -2.16 11.13
C LYS A 17 -12.03 -2.48 9.65
N THR A 18 -13.24 -2.43 9.09
CA THR A 18 -13.42 -2.60 7.65
C THR A 18 -14.32 -1.52 7.12
N LYS A 19 -14.17 -1.20 5.84
CA LYS A 19 -15.00 -0.23 5.18
C LYS A 19 -15.09 -0.56 3.70
N THR A 20 -16.30 -0.45 3.14
CA THR A 20 -16.50 -0.57 1.70
C THR A 20 -16.15 0.76 1.05
N LEU A 21 -15.30 0.71 0.04
CA LEU A 21 -14.88 1.91 -0.67
C LEU A 21 -15.88 2.30 -1.76
N THR A 22 -16.03 3.60 -1.96
CA THR A 22 -16.76 4.12 -3.11
C THR A 22 -15.86 4.02 -4.34
N SER A 23 -16.43 4.12 -5.53
CA SER A 23 -15.62 4.11 -6.76
C SER A 23 -14.64 5.26 -6.81
N GLU A 24 -15.00 6.42 -6.26
CA GLU A 24 -14.06 7.55 -6.19
C GLU A 24 -12.87 7.24 -5.29
N GLN A 25 -13.12 6.59 -4.17
CA GLN A 25 -12.05 6.20 -3.25
C GLN A 25 -11.14 5.16 -3.88
N VAL A 26 -11.71 4.23 -4.64
CA VAL A 26 -10.93 3.26 -5.41
C VAL A 26 -10.00 3.96 -6.39
N ASP A 27 -10.54 4.92 -7.12
CA ASP A 27 -9.76 5.68 -8.11
C ASP A 27 -8.63 6.45 -7.44
N ILE A 28 -8.89 7.05 -6.29
CA ILE A 28 -7.88 7.79 -5.54
C ILE A 28 -6.76 6.85 -5.11
N PHE A 29 -7.11 5.70 -4.54
CA PHE A 29 -6.10 4.74 -4.11
C PHE A 29 -5.25 4.26 -5.27
N GLU A 30 -5.89 3.87 -6.36
CA GLU A 30 -5.16 3.37 -7.53
C GLU A 30 -4.25 4.42 -8.13
N GLU A 31 -4.72 5.66 -8.19
CA GLU A 31 -3.89 6.75 -8.68
C GLU A 31 -2.64 6.93 -7.82
N ILE A 32 -2.80 6.85 -6.50
CA ILE A 32 -1.67 6.97 -5.58
C ILE A 32 -0.62 5.90 -5.86
N ILE A 33 -1.03 4.64 -5.95
CA ILE A 33 -0.06 3.53 -6.01
C ILE A 33 0.44 3.22 -7.42
N THR A 34 -0.18 3.76 -8.45
CA THR A 34 0.24 3.53 -9.84
C THR A 34 1.01 4.69 -10.46
N SER A 35 1.14 5.79 -9.76
CA SER A 35 1.87 6.96 -10.27
C SER A 35 3.33 6.61 -10.54
N LYS A 36 3.88 7.15 -11.62
CA LYS A 36 5.28 6.92 -11.99
C LYS A 36 6.25 7.38 -10.92
N CYS A 37 5.89 8.40 -10.16
CA CYS A 37 6.75 8.98 -9.13
C CYS A 37 6.45 8.45 -7.74
N ALA A 38 5.66 7.37 -7.65
CA ALA A 38 5.21 6.87 -6.36
C ALA A 38 6.27 6.10 -5.59
N TYR A 39 7.31 5.65 -6.23
CA TYR A 39 8.31 4.75 -5.65
C TYR A 39 9.72 5.28 -5.87
N GLY A 40 10.69 4.54 -5.41
CA GLY A 40 12.10 4.89 -5.61
C GLY A 40 12.88 5.03 -4.31
N GLN A 41 12.25 4.75 -3.17
CA GLN A 41 12.89 4.85 -1.88
C GLN A 41 13.13 3.48 -1.27
N ALA A 42 13.93 3.44 -0.22
CA ALA A 42 14.26 2.19 0.45
C ALA A 42 13.03 1.63 1.19
N THR A 43 13.05 0.31 1.39
CA THR A 43 12.05 -0.38 2.19
C THR A 43 12.71 -0.93 3.44
N ALA A 44 11.92 -1.20 4.47
CA ALA A 44 12.40 -1.91 5.64
C ALA A 44 12.42 -3.42 5.37
N ALA A 45 13.22 -4.15 6.15
CA ALA A 45 13.40 -5.58 5.95
C ALA A 45 12.16 -6.41 6.32
N CYS A 46 11.41 -5.97 7.32
CA CYS A 46 10.21 -6.68 7.74
C CYS A 46 8.97 -6.09 7.07
N PHE A 47 7.91 -6.87 7.02
CA PHE A 47 6.65 -6.39 6.48
C PHE A 47 5.54 -6.72 7.48
N ASP A 48 4.91 -5.66 7.99
CA ASP A 48 3.84 -5.78 8.97
C ASP A 48 2.71 -4.84 8.52
N PRO A 49 1.83 -5.30 7.64
CA PRO A 49 0.84 -4.43 7.02
C PRO A 49 -0.19 -3.94 8.04
N HIS A 50 -0.56 -2.68 7.91
CA HIS A 50 -1.53 -2.06 8.79
C HIS A 50 -2.89 -1.88 8.11
N PHE A 51 -2.92 -1.93 6.79
CA PHE A 51 -4.19 -1.99 6.08
C PHE A 51 -4.01 -2.73 4.76
N ALA A 52 -5.13 -3.18 4.23
CA ALA A 52 -5.16 -3.81 2.93
C ALA A 52 -6.38 -3.34 2.17
N VAL A 53 -6.24 -3.21 0.86
CA VAL A 53 -7.35 -2.94 -0.04
C VAL A 53 -7.63 -4.22 -0.78
N ILE A 54 -8.85 -4.71 -0.68
CA ILE A 54 -9.23 -6.02 -1.20
C ILE A 54 -10.27 -5.85 -2.29
N TYR A 55 -9.96 -6.43 -3.44
CA TYR A 55 -10.83 -6.38 -4.60
C TYR A 55 -11.65 -7.65 -4.68
N TYR A 56 -12.94 -7.49 -4.89
CA TYR A 56 -13.86 -8.61 -5.02
C TYR A 56 -14.52 -8.60 -6.39
N LYS A 57 -14.83 -9.78 -6.86
CA LYS A 57 -15.74 -9.97 -7.98
C LYS A 57 -16.83 -10.88 -7.45
N GLY A 58 -18.03 -10.33 -7.24
CA GLY A 58 -19.06 -11.04 -6.48
C GLY A 58 -18.58 -11.28 -5.06
N ASN A 59 -18.56 -12.52 -4.62
CA ASN A 59 -18.10 -12.89 -3.27
C ASN A 59 -16.65 -13.38 -3.25
N LYS A 60 -15.96 -13.32 -4.38
CA LYS A 60 -14.64 -13.90 -4.53
C LYS A 60 -13.59 -12.80 -4.51
N VAL A 61 -12.54 -12.99 -3.72
CA VAL A 61 -11.37 -12.10 -3.73
C VAL A 61 -10.61 -12.34 -5.03
N VAL A 62 -10.37 -11.28 -5.79
CA VAL A 62 -9.63 -11.38 -7.06
C VAL A 62 -8.29 -10.66 -7.01
N ALA A 63 -8.11 -9.73 -6.09
CA ALA A 63 -6.82 -9.04 -5.91
C ALA A 63 -6.76 -8.43 -4.52
N GLN A 64 -5.54 -8.16 -4.06
CA GLN A 64 -5.32 -7.57 -2.76
C GLN A 64 -4.02 -6.78 -2.76
N VAL A 65 -4.04 -5.63 -2.11
CA VAL A 65 -2.85 -4.81 -1.90
C VAL A 65 -2.72 -4.59 -0.41
N ASP A 66 -1.66 -5.13 0.17
CA ASP A 66 -1.32 -4.93 1.58
C ASP A 66 -0.30 -3.80 1.68
N VAL A 67 -0.55 -2.85 2.55
CA VAL A 67 0.29 -1.66 2.69
C VAL A 67 0.85 -1.58 4.09
N CYS A 68 2.16 -1.40 4.16
CA CYS A 68 2.86 -1.13 5.41
C CYS A 68 3.58 0.22 5.31
N LEU A 69 3.02 1.25 5.94
CA LEU A 69 3.65 2.56 5.93
C LEU A 69 4.92 2.57 6.75
N LYS A 70 4.94 1.83 7.87
CA LYS A 70 6.13 1.67 8.69
C LYS A 70 7.27 1.01 7.92
N CYS A 71 6.95 0.09 7.04
CA CYS A 71 7.93 -0.62 6.23
C CYS A 71 8.24 0.11 4.93
N ASN A 72 7.48 1.12 4.63
CA ASN A 72 7.58 1.92 3.41
C ASN A 72 7.40 1.08 2.13
N SER A 73 6.46 0.15 2.17
CA SER A 73 6.27 -0.75 1.02
C SER A 73 4.86 -1.32 0.98
N LEU A 74 4.54 -1.91 -0.16
CA LEU A 74 3.31 -2.68 -0.31
C LEU A 74 3.61 -4.03 -0.94
N ILE A 75 2.68 -4.95 -0.78
CA ILE A 75 2.69 -6.23 -1.47
C ILE A 75 1.34 -6.34 -2.18
N SER A 76 1.40 -6.55 -3.48
CA SER A 76 0.20 -6.63 -4.31
C SER A 76 0.15 -7.98 -5.02
N THR A 77 -1.06 -8.54 -5.13
CA THR A 77 -1.25 -9.76 -5.91
C THR A 77 -1.15 -9.49 -7.41
N GLU A 78 -1.35 -8.21 -7.82
CA GLU A 78 -1.22 -7.80 -9.21
C GLU A 78 0.03 -6.96 -9.36
N THR A 79 0.72 -7.10 -10.48
CA THR A 79 1.90 -6.28 -10.76
C THR A 79 1.52 -4.83 -10.88
N ILE A 80 2.26 -3.97 -10.20
CA ILE A 80 2.14 -2.52 -10.33
C ILE A 80 3.37 -2.05 -11.10
N PRO A 81 3.24 -1.66 -12.37
CA PRO A 81 4.41 -1.36 -13.20
C PRO A 81 5.35 -0.32 -12.61
N ALA A 82 4.82 0.74 -12.03
CA ALA A 82 5.64 1.80 -11.45
C ALA A 82 6.49 1.31 -10.29
N GLU A 83 5.98 0.37 -9.50
CA GLU A 83 6.73 -0.25 -8.40
C GLU A 83 7.74 -1.25 -8.93
N SER A 84 7.33 -2.07 -9.88
CA SER A 84 8.17 -3.17 -10.36
C SER A 84 9.44 -2.67 -11.06
N GLU A 85 9.43 -1.45 -11.57
CA GLU A 85 10.63 -0.86 -12.17
C GLU A 85 11.76 -0.69 -11.17
N PHE A 86 11.46 -0.61 -9.89
CA PHE A 86 12.46 -0.42 -8.85
C PHE A 86 12.84 -1.69 -8.13
N LYS A 87 12.26 -2.83 -8.49
CA LYS A 87 12.62 -4.10 -7.88
C LYS A 87 13.91 -4.60 -8.47
N ILE A 88 14.83 -4.99 -7.60
CA ILE A 88 16.10 -5.51 -8.03
C ILE A 88 15.92 -6.89 -8.61
N ASP A 89 16.49 -7.11 -9.77
CA ASP A 89 16.39 -8.38 -10.44
C ASP A 89 17.27 -9.43 -9.78
N LYS A 90 16.94 -10.67 -10.05
CA LYS A 90 17.65 -11.85 -9.62
C LYS A 90 19.14 -11.75 -9.84
N GLY A 91 19.89 -12.33 -8.95
CA GLY A 91 21.32 -12.31 -9.00
C GLY A 91 21.95 -11.16 -8.24
N GLU A 92 21.20 -10.14 -7.94
CA GLU A 92 21.69 -8.99 -7.21
C GLU A 92 21.30 -9.07 -5.75
N ARG A 93 21.72 -10.13 -5.11
CA ARG A 93 21.23 -10.46 -3.77
C ARG A 93 21.59 -9.45 -2.69
N PHE A 94 22.57 -8.61 -2.91
CA PHE A 94 22.96 -7.61 -1.92
C PHE A 94 22.34 -6.25 -2.17
N GLU A 95 21.72 -6.09 -3.30
CA GLU A 95 21.08 -4.82 -3.60
C GLU A 95 19.75 -4.70 -2.90
N ARG A 96 19.49 -3.52 -2.41
CA ARG A 96 18.20 -3.24 -1.80
C ARG A 96 17.25 -2.81 -2.89
N ALA A 97 16.05 -3.34 -2.83
CA ALA A 97 15.01 -2.84 -3.70
C ALA A 97 14.70 -1.41 -3.32
N LEU A 98 14.59 -0.54 -4.30
CA LEU A 98 14.16 0.84 -4.11
C LEU A 98 12.69 0.98 -4.50
N SER A 99 11.90 -0.03 -4.18
CA SER A 99 10.47 -0.07 -4.47
C SER A 99 9.62 0.54 -3.37
N GLY A 100 10.25 1.20 -2.42
CA GLY A 100 9.55 1.89 -1.35
C GLY A 100 8.86 3.15 -1.83
N PHE A 101 7.85 3.56 -1.10
CA PHE A 101 7.09 4.76 -1.41
C PHE A 101 7.95 6.02 -1.34
N SER A 102 7.72 6.92 -2.29
CA SER A 102 8.24 8.27 -2.16
C SER A 102 7.55 8.97 -0.99
N LYS A 103 8.15 10.07 -0.52
CA LYS A 103 7.57 10.83 0.57
C LYS A 103 6.15 11.31 0.24
N THR A 104 5.95 11.80 -0.97
CA THR A 104 4.63 12.25 -1.42
C THR A 104 3.62 11.12 -1.34
N THR A 105 4.01 9.93 -1.76
CA THR A 105 3.12 8.76 -1.72
C THR A 105 2.79 8.35 -0.30
N ARG A 106 3.76 8.38 0.60
CA ARG A 106 3.49 8.10 2.02
C ARG A 106 2.49 9.09 2.58
N CYS A 107 2.66 10.37 2.28
CA CYS A 107 1.72 11.41 2.71
C CYS A 107 0.32 11.15 2.16
N SER A 108 0.24 10.80 0.88
CA SER A 108 -1.05 10.56 0.23
C SER A 108 -1.77 9.36 0.81
N LEU A 109 -1.03 8.27 1.08
CA LEU A 109 -1.61 7.08 1.68
C LEU A 109 -2.05 7.34 3.12
N ASP A 110 -1.27 8.09 3.88
CA ASP A 110 -1.65 8.45 5.23
C ASP A 110 -2.92 9.31 5.23
N GLN A 111 -3.02 10.24 4.31
CA GLN A 111 -4.21 11.07 4.17
C GLN A 111 -5.41 10.23 3.74
N PHE A 112 -5.19 9.28 2.84
CA PHE A 112 -6.24 8.36 2.41
C PHE A 112 -6.83 7.61 3.60
N LEU A 113 -5.98 7.09 4.49
CA LEU A 113 -6.42 6.43 5.71
C LEU A 113 -7.22 7.38 6.61
N ALA A 114 -6.74 8.61 6.76
CA ALA A 114 -7.43 9.59 7.58
C ALA A 114 -8.82 9.89 7.03
N ASP A 115 -8.93 10.04 5.72
CA ASP A 115 -10.20 10.33 5.06
C ASP A 115 -11.19 9.18 5.20
N LEU A 116 -10.69 7.96 5.35
CA LEU A 116 -11.52 6.79 5.61
C LEU A 116 -11.92 6.66 7.08
N GLY A 117 -11.34 7.48 7.95
CA GLY A 117 -11.56 7.36 9.38
C GLY A 117 -10.66 6.33 10.05
N PHE A 118 -9.59 5.91 9.40
CA PHE A 118 -8.66 4.91 9.91
C PHE A 118 -7.47 5.63 10.56
N ASN A 119 -7.71 6.22 11.73
CA ASN A 119 -6.71 7.07 12.36
C ASN A 119 -5.77 6.34 13.31
N LYS A 120 -6.13 5.15 13.74
CA LYS A 120 -5.40 4.44 14.78
C LYS A 120 -3.98 4.07 14.37
N TYR A 121 -3.77 3.76 13.11
CA TYR A 121 -2.49 3.30 12.60
C TYR A 121 -1.81 4.31 11.68
N ARG A 122 -2.16 5.57 11.83
CA ARG A 122 -1.42 6.61 11.13
C ARG A 122 -0.05 6.75 11.77
N TYR A 123 0.96 6.85 10.92
CA TYR A 123 2.32 7.05 11.38
C TYR A 123 2.76 8.46 11.12
N LYS A 124 3.59 8.97 12.01
CA LYS A 124 4.36 10.16 11.67
C LYS A 124 5.23 9.81 10.48
N LEU A 125 5.32 10.72 9.55
CA LEU A 125 6.21 10.53 8.43
C LEU A 125 7.64 10.53 8.95
N ASP A 126 8.35 9.49 8.61
CA ASP A 126 9.71 9.30 9.08
C ASP A 126 10.66 9.67 7.95
N SER A 127 11.51 10.67 8.19
CA SER A 127 12.47 11.12 7.19
C SER A 127 13.56 10.09 6.91
N SER A 128 13.63 9.02 7.68
CA SER A 128 14.64 7.99 7.43
C SER A 128 14.52 7.33 6.07
N PHE A 129 13.37 7.44 5.43
CA PHE A 129 13.16 6.90 4.09
C PHE A 129 13.36 7.93 2.98
N ASP A 130 13.60 9.15 3.33
CA ASP A 130 13.78 10.23 2.34
C ASP A 130 15.26 10.33 1.85
#